data_3b2b9ac62f9612da5f7e7739a2b22dfe
#
_entry.id   3b2b9ac62f9612da5f7e7739a2b22dfe
#
_cell.length_a   1.000
_cell.length_b   1.000
_cell.length_c   1.000
_cell.angle_alpha   90.00
_cell.angle_beta   90.00
_cell.angle_gamma   90.00
#
_symmetry.space_group_name_H-M   'P 1'
#
loop_
_entity.id
_entity.type
_entity.pdbx_description
1 polymer ?
#
loop_
_entity_poly.entity_id
_entity_poly.type
_entity_poly.pdbx_seq_one_letter_code
_entity_poly.pdbx_strand_id
1 'polypeptide(L)'
;MKSSLCQFFLLLLHCNSKLQHIYMQKGQTLFYIQAILAGILIGLGDIVYVATESHILGSFLFSLGLLSILIKGYPLYTGRIGYVDGFKDLWNPRKGMLLIILFNFIGIAIVCALANASRLDLSAVDAMVNTKCSQTWYSTLFLSWGGGVMMYLAVNGWKKSQNPLTVIMPIMFFILCGFEHCIANFGYFWMWIAGDGFAHVAERVMELPLGFSINLLIMIFGNAIGSLCFSKI
;
A
#
# COMPACT_ATOMS: atom_id res chain seq x y z
N MET A 1 15.81 47.45 -32.70
CA MET A 1 16.53 46.87 -31.55
C MET A 1 15.64 46.44 -30.37
N LYS A 2 14.49 47.05 -30.08
CA LYS A 2 13.62 46.61 -28.94
C LYS A 2 12.85 45.32 -29.18
N SER A 3 12.63 44.85 -30.40
CA SER A 3 11.86 43.64 -30.69
C SER A 3 12.68 42.35 -30.50
N SER A 4 14.00 42.39 -30.71
CA SER A 4 14.86 41.19 -30.57
C SER A 4 15.13 40.82 -29.11
N LEU A 5 15.22 41.80 -28.20
CA LEU A 5 15.38 41.57 -26.77
C LEU A 5 14.11 40.94 -26.15
N CYS A 6 12.94 41.39 -26.58
CA CYS A 6 11.67 40.83 -26.12
C CYS A 6 11.47 39.38 -26.59
N GLN A 7 11.86 39.08 -27.84
CA GLN A 7 11.81 37.73 -28.39
C GLN A 7 12.81 36.80 -27.67
N PHE A 8 14.02 37.27 -27.34
CA PHE A 8 15.00 36.50 -26.57
C PHE A 8 14.51 36.22 -25.15
N PHE A 9 13.88 37.18 -24.48
CA PHE A 9 13.29 37.01 -23.15
C PHE A 9 12.13 36.00 -23.16
N LEU A 10 11.26 36.04 -24.18
CA LEU A 10 10.18 35.06 -24.37
C LEU A 10 10.70 33.63 -24.63
N LEU A 11 11.79 33.51 -25.40
CA LEU A 11 12.46 32.22 -25.62
C LEU A 11 13.08 31.64 -24.34
N LEU A 12 13.71 32.47 -23.50
CA LEU A 12 14.25 32.04 -22.20
C LEU A 12 13.13 31.61 -21.25
N LEU A 13 12.03 32.34 -21.19
CA LEU A 13 10.88 31.95 -20.36
C LEU A 13 10.23 30.66 -20.86
N HIS A 14 10.14 30.47 -22.19
CA HIS A 14 9.61 29.24 -22.78
C HIS A 14 10.54 28.03 -22.57
N CYS A 15 11.86 28.24 -22.67
CA CYS A 15 12.86 27.21 -22.35
C CYS A 15 12.83 26.82 -20.88
N ASN A 16 12.70 27.80 -19.98
CA ASN A 16 12.61 27.56 -18.53
C ASN A 16 11.31 26.80 -18.15
N SER A 17 10.18 27.13 -18.80
CA SER A 17 8.91 26.41 -18.59
C SER A 17 8.97 24.96 -19.09
N LYS A 18 9.60 24.70 -20.24
CA LYS A 18 9.82 23.33 -20.74
C LYS A 18 10.73 22.52 -19.82
N LEU A 19 11.83 23.11 -19.35
CA LEU A 19 12.73 22.46 -18.40
C LEU A 19 12.00 22.14 -17.09
N GLN A 20 11.26 23.08 -16.52
CA GLN A 20 10.43 22.83 -15.32
C GLN A 20 9.41 21.72 -15.55
N HIS A 21 8.76 21.68 -16.73
CA HIS A 21 7.81 20.62 -17.07
C HIS A 21 8.49 19.24 -17.14
N ILE A 22 9.69 19.16 -17.73
CA ILE A 22 10.48 17.91 -17.80
C ILE A 22 10.91 17.46 -16.39
N TYR A 23 11.39 18.38 -15.53
CA TYR A 23 11.75 18.06 -14.15
C TYR A 23 10.54 17.62 -13.32
N MET A 24 9.39 18.26 -13.51
CA MET A 24 8.14 17.86 -12.85
C MET A 24 7.67 16.48 -13.30
N GLN A 25 7.74 16.16 -14.59
CA GLN A 25 7.40 14.83 -15.11
C GLN A 25 8.33 13.75 -14.57
N LYS A 26 9.65 13.98 -14.52
CA LYS A 26 10.62 13.05 -13.95
C LYS A 26 10.34 12.80 -12.46
N GLY A 27 10.03 13.83 -11.69
CA GLY A 27 9.67 13.71 -10.27
C GLY A 27 8.38 12.93 -10.05
N GLN A 28 7.41 13.06 -10.96
CA GLN A 28 6.15 12.32 -10.91
C GLN A 28 6.35 10.83 -11.26
N THR A 29 7.12 10.53 -12.30
CA THR A 29 7.45 9.16 -12.67
C THR A 29 8.19 8.43 -11.54
N LEU A 30 9.17 9.09 -10.93
CA LEU A 30 9.90 8.54 -9.78
C LEU A 30 8.96 8.25 -8.61
N PHE A 31 8.00 9.14 -8.34
CA PHE A 31 7.02 8.93 -7.28
C PHE A 31 6.16 7.68 -7.50
N TYR A 32 5.72 7.42 -8.73
CA TYR A 32 4.95 6.22 -9.06
C TYR A 32 5.79 4.95 -8.96
N ILE A 33 7.04 4.98 -9.43
CA ILE A 33 7.97 3.86 -9.26
C ILE A 33 8.17 3.56 -7.77
N GLN A 34 8.35 4.56 -6.93
CA GLN A 34 8.48 4.39 -5.48
C GLN A 34 7.21 3.82 -4.84
N ALA A 35 6.01 4.19 -5.35
CA ALA A 35 4.75 3.60 -4.87
C ALA A 35 4.64 2.12 -5.27
N ILE A 36 5.07 1.73 -6.48
CA ILE A 36 5.17 0.33 -6.89
C ILE A 36 6.14 -0.43 -5.97
N LEU A 37 7.32 0.14 -5.69
CA LEU A 37 8.30 -0.47 -4.79
C LEU A 37 7.76 -0.63 -3.36
N ALA A 38 6.95 0.33 -2.87
CA ALA A 38 6.27 0.17 -1.59
C ALA A 38 5.30 -1.03 -1.61
N GLY A 39 4.54 -1.20 -2.67
CA GLY A 39 3.69 -2.37 -2.87
C GLY A 39 4.48 -3.68 -2.89
N ILE A 40 5.60 -3.73 -3.62
CA ILE A 40 6.49 -4.90 -3.66
C ILE A 40 6.99 -5.25 -2.24
N LEU A 41 7.41 -4.25 -1.44
CA LEU A 41 7.91 -4.49 -0.09
C LEU A 41 6.82 -5.01 0.87
N ILE A 42 5.57 -4.55 0.74
CA ILE A 42 4.44 -5.12 1.49
C ILE A 42 4.18 -6.55 1.00
N GLY A 43 4.10 -6.80 -0.30
CA GLY A 43 3.88 -8.13 -0.85
C GLY A 43 4.97 -9.14 -0.48
N LEU A 44 6.24 -8.73 -0.38
CA LEU A 44 7.31 -9.58 0.18
C LEU A 44 7.04 -9.90 1.67
N GLY A 45 6.52 -8.94 2.44
CA GLY A 45 6.05 -9.16 3.80
C GLY A 45 4.91 -10.18 3.85
N ASP A 46 3.91 -10.07 2.96
CA ASP A 46 2.80 -11.01 2.85
C ASP A 46 3.30 -12.44 2.55
N ILE A 47 4.18 -12.57 1.57
CA ILE A 47 4.75 -13.85 1.15
C ILE A 47 5.49 -14.52 2.32
N VAL A 48 6.34 -13.78 3.02
CA VAL A 48 7.10 -14.36 4.15
C VAL A 48 6.18 -14.72 5.30
N TYR A 49 5.10 -13.98 5.53
CA TYR A 49 4.12 -14.30 6.56
C TYR A 49 3.35 -15.58 6.22
N VAL A 50 2.89 -15.73 4.98
CA VAL A 50 2.18 -16.94 4.49
C VAL A 50 3.09 -18.17 4.53
N ALA A 51 4.35 -18.04 4.11
CA ALA A 51 5.32 -19.13 4.05
C ALA A 51 5.95 -19.51 5.41
N THR A 52 5.60 -18.80 6.50
CA THR A 52 6.18 -19.03 7.83
C THR A 52 5.16 -19.66 8.76
N GLU A 53 5.45 -20.85 9.31
CA GLU A 53 4.57 -21.54 10.25
C GLU A 53 4.35 -20.78 11.57
N SER A 54 5.36 -20.07 12.05
CA SER A 54 5.28 -19.28 13.28
C SER A 54 4.70 -17.89 13.02
N HIS A 55 3.47 -17.63 13.48
CA HIS A 55 2.82 -16.33 13.38
C HIS A 55 3.65 -15.19 14.00
N ILE A 56 4.36 -15.46 15.09
CA ILE A 56 5.23 -14.46 15.75
C ILE A 56 6.41 -14.12 14.83
N LEU A 57 7.11 -15.12 14.32
CA LEU A 57 8.24 -14.91 13.42
C LEU A 57 7.78 -14.28 12.11
N GLY A 58 6.68 -14.75 11.53
CA GLY A 58 6.10 -14.21 10.30
C GLY A 58 5.72 -12.73 10.45
N SER A 59 5.08 -12.34 11.57
CA SER A 59 4.73 -10.94 11.83
C SER A 59 5.96 -10.04 12.03
N PHE A 60 7.00 -10.55 12.68
CA PHE A 60 8.27 -9.83 12.80
C PHE A 60 8.93 -9.62 11.44
N LEU A 61 9.03 -10.66 10.62
CA LEU A 61 9.63 -10.56 9.28
C LEU A 61 8.81 -9.67 8.35
N PHE A 62 7.47 -9.73 8.41
CA PHE A 62 6.59 -8.81 7.69
C PHE A 62 6.90 -7.34 8.01
N SER A 63 7.15 -7.03 9.29
CA SER A 63 7.40 -5.67 9.74
C SER A 63 8.63 -5.01 9.08
N LEU A 64 9.60 -5.82 8.61
CA LEU A 64 10.78 -5.35 7.89
C LEU A 64 10.40 -4.73 6.54
N GLY A 65 9.32 -5.19 5.91
CA GLY A 65 8.77 -4.59 4.70
C GLY A 65 8.36 -3.14 4.92
N LEU A 66 7.53 -2.87 5.95
CA LEU A 66 7.14 -1.50 6.30
C LEU A 66 8.33 -0.65 6.76
N LEU A 67 9.22 -1.21 7.59
CA LEU A 67 10.43 -0.50 8.03
C LEU A 67 11.26 -0.03 6.83
N SER A 68 11.44 -0.89 5.83
CA SER A 68 12.17 -0.55 4.61
C SER A 68 11.49 0.58 3.82
N ILE A 69 10.15 0.56 3.74
CA ILE A 69 9.34 1.61 3.11
C ILE A 69 9.59 2.96 3.81
N LEU A 70 9.58 2.97 5.14
CA LEU A 70 9.75 4.19 5.93
C LEU A 70 11.18 4.74 5.84
N ILE A 71 12.19 3.88 5.88
CA ILE A 71 13.60 4.27 5.67
C ILE A 71 13.79 4.91 4.31
N LYS A 72 13.18 4.36 3.25
CA LYS A 72 13.28 4.88 1.88
C LYS A 72 12.33 6.06 1.60
N GLY A 73 11.36 6.32 2.47
CA GLY A 73 10.34 7.36 2.27
C GLY A 73 9.35 7.06 1.13
N TYR A 74 9.17 5.78 0.78
CA TYR A 74 8.30 5.37 -0.33
C TYR A 74 6.82 5.63 -0.01
N PRO A 75 6.01 6.04 -1.01
CA PRO A 75 4.59 6.31 -0.79
C PRO A 75 3.81 5.00 -0.62
N LEU A 76 3.31 4.80 0.61
CA LEU A 76 2.37 3.75 0.97
C LEU A 76 1.06 4.41 1.42
N TYR A 77 -0.08 3.95 0.92
CA TYR A 77 -1.40 4.53 1.22
C TYR A 77 -1.67 4.61 2.72
N THR A 78 -1.61 3.47 3.41
CA THR A 78 -1.88 3.40 4.86
C THR A 78 -0.87 4.16 5.72
N GLY A 79 0.33 4.37 5.20
CA GLY A 79 1.34 5.21 5.84
C GLY A 79 1.15 6.72 5.63
N ARG A 80 0.31 7.13 4.67
CA ARG A 80 0.10 8.54 4.31
C ARG A 80 -1.30 9.05 4.60
N ILE A 81 -2.32 8.18 4.62
CA ILE A 81 -3.72 8.58 4.75
C ILE A 81 -3.99 9.36 6.05
N GLY A 82 -3.31 9.05 7.14
CA GLY A 82 -3.41 9.78 8.40
C GLY A 82 -2.88 11.23 8.36
N TYR A 83 -2.19 11.64 7.29
CA TYR A 83 -1.62 12.98 7.11
C TYR A 83 -2.30 13.79 6.00
N VAL A 84 -3.50 13.39 5.63
CA VAL A 84 -4.31 14.09 4.63
C VAL A 84 -5.00 15.28 5.30
N ASP A 85 -4.80 16.48 4.74
CA ASP A 85 -5.37 17.71 5.26
C ASP A 85 -6.77 18.02 4.71
N GLY A 86 -7.16 17.35 3.61
CA GLY A 86 -8.47 17.57 3.02
C GLY A 86 -8.77 16.68 1.82
N PHE A 87 -10.00 16.80 1.33
CA PHE A 87 -10.52 15.99 0.23
C PHE A 87 -9.70 16.12 -1.07
N LYS A 88 -9.05 17.26 -1.27
CA LYS A 88 -8.18 17.51 -2.44
C LYS A 88 -6.98 16.56 -2.51
N ASP A 89 -6.49 16.10 -1.35
CA ASP A 89 -5.35 15.20 -1.30
C ASP A 89 -5.72 13.78 -1.73
N LEU A 90 -6.98 13.41 -1.65
CA LEU A 90 -7.48 12.11 -2.13
C LEU A 90 -7.41 12.03 -3.66
N TRP A 91 -7.76 13.13 -4.32
CA TRP A 91 -7.95 13.21 -5.79
C TRP A 91 -6.82 13.96 -6.51
N ASN A 92 -5.74 14.29 -5.83
CA ASN A 92 -4.64 14.99 -6.48
C ASN A 92 -4.11 14.18 -7.67
N PRO A 93 -4.16 14.68 -8.92
CA PRO A 93 -3.79 13.90 -10.10
C PRO A 93 -2.30 13.54 -10.18
N ARG A 94 -1.48 14.08 -9.28
CA ARG A 94 -0.03 13.83 -9.26
C ARG A 94 0.44 13.00 -8.08
N LYS A 95 -0.21 13.12 -6.91
CA LYS A 95 0.24 12.50 -5.65
C LYS A 95 -0.93 12.05 -4.77
N GLY A 96 -2.12 11.94 -5.33
CA GLY A 96 -3.34 11.60 -4.60
C GLY A 96 -3.31 10.19 -4.01
N MET A 97 -4.07 9.99 -2.95
CA MET A 97 -4.16 8.71 -2.25
C MET A 97 -4.65 7.58 -3.16
N LEU A 98 -5.57 7.88 -4.09
CA LEU A 98 -6.07 6.89 -5.05
C LEU A 98 -4.99 6.38 -6.02
N LEU A 99 -4.09 7.26 -6.45
CA LEU A 99 -2.95 6.83 -7.28
C LEU A 99 -1.96 6.01 -6.47
N ILE A 100 -1.72 6.36 -5.21
CA ILE A 100 -0.86 5.58 -4.33
C ILE A 100 -1.42 4.18 -4.14
N ILE A 101 -2.73 4.02 -3.83
CA ILE A 101 -3.37 2.70 -3.74
C ILE A 101 -3.14 1.90 -5.02
N LEU A 102 -3.43 2.50 -6.18
CA LEU A 102 -3.29 1.84 -7.48
C LEU A 102 -1.86 1.33 -7.72
N PHE A 103 -0.85 2.17 -7.49
CA PHE A 103 0.54 1.80 -7.71
C PHE A 103 1.08 0.84 -6.63
N ASN A 104 0.62 0.94 -5.38
CA ASN A 104 0.89 -0.08 -4.36
C ASN A 104 0.31 -1.43 -4.79
N PHE A 105 -0.95 -1.44 -5.28
CA PHE A 105 -1.59 -2.66 -5.77
C PHE A 105 -0.82 -3.29 -6.94
N ILE A 106 -0.39 -2.50 -7.92
CA ILE A 106 0.44 -3.00 -9.05
C ILE A 106 1.73 -3.65 -8.52
N GLY A 107 2.40 -3.02 -7.57
CA GLY A 107 3.62 -3.57 -6.98
C GLY A 107 3.40 -4.91 -6.29
N ILE A 108 2.33 -5.03 -5.50
CA ILE A 108 1.94 -6.29 -4.86
C ILE A 108 1.61 -7.35 -5.89
N ALA A 109 0.79 -7.02 -6.90
CA ALA A 109 0.40 -7.96 -7.94
C ALA A 109 1.63 -8.55 -8.64
N ILE A 110 2.63 -7.73 -8.96
CA ILE A 110 3.88 -8.19 -9.58
C ILE A 110 4.60 -9.21 -8.69
N VAL A 111 4.85 -8.90 -7.42
CA VAL A 111 5.64 -9.77 -6.56
C VAL A 111 4.89 -11.03 -6.15
N CYS A 112 3.58 -10.96 -5.92
CA CYS A 112 2.76 -12.13 -5.60
C CYS A 112 2.60 -13.05 -6.83
N ALA A 113 2.51 -12.49 -8.04
CA ALA A 113 2.51 -13.26 -9.27
C ALA A 113 3.82 -14.06 -9.44
N LEU A 114 4.96 -13.42 -9.19
CA LEU A 114 6.27 -14.08 -9.22
C LEU A 114 6.39 -15.16 -8.13
N ALA A 115 5.83 -14.93 -6.94
CA ALA A 115 5.82 -15.91 -5.85
C ALA A 115 5.00 -17.15 -6.22
N ASN A 116 3.80 -16.99 -6.80
CA ASN A 116 2.99 -18.11 -7.29
C ASN A 116 3.66 -18.92 -8.43
N ALA A 117 4.46 -18.25 -9.26
CA ALA A 117 5.24 -18.91 -10.28
C ALA A 117 6.51 -19.60 -9.77
N SER A 118 6.81 -19.47 -8.47
CA SER A 118 8.00 -20.04 -7.84
C SER A 118 7.68 -21.36 -7.11
N ARG A 119 8.67 -21.90 -6.39
CA ARG A 119 8.55 -23.12 -5.57
C ARG A 119 8.02 -22.85 -4.15
N LEU A 120 7.59 -21.64 -3.84
CA LEU A 120 7.10 -21.30 -2.49
C LEU A 120 5.77 -21.98 -2.21
N ASP A 121 5.62 -22.55 -1.03
CA ASP A 121 4.33 -23.04 -0.57
C ASP A 121 3.54 -21.86 -0.01
N LEU A 122 2.45 -21.53 -0.68
CA LEU A 122 1.54 -20.44 -0.32
C LEU A 122 0.13 -20.95 0.00
N SER A 123 -0.04 -22.26 0.20
CA SER A 123 -1.34 -22.92 0.44
C SER A 123 -2.09 -22.38 1.66
N ALA A 124 -1.39 -21.84 2.65
CA ALA A 124 -2.00 -21.21 3.81
C ALA A 124 -2.88 -19.99 3.46
N VAL A 125 -2.70 -19.41 2.28
CA VAL A 125 -3.51 -18.26 1.81
C VAL A 125 -4.98 -18.60 1.63
N ASP A 126 -5.31 -19.86 1.28
CA ASP A 126 -6.70 -20.30 1.06
C ASP A 126 -7.55 -20.13 2.34
N ALA A 127 -7.05 -20.59 3.48
CA ALA A 127 -7.74 -20.45 4.76
C ALA A 127 -7.87 -18.98 5.19
N MET A 128 -6.85 -18.16 4.92
CA MET A 128 -6.85 -16.73 5.23
C MET A 128 -7.90 -15.98 4.40
N VAL A 129 -7.96 -16.23 3.09
CA VAL A 129 -8.91 -15.57 2.19
C VAL A 129 -10.33 -16.00 2.50
N ASN A 130 -10.59 -17.29 2.73
CA ASN A 130 -11.90 -17.80 3.12
C ASN A 130 -12.41 -17.11 4.40
N THR A 131 -11.56 -16.96 5.42
CA THR A 131 -11.91 -16.23 6.64
C THR A 131 -12.29 -14.79 6.35
N LYS A 132 -11.51 -14.09 5.52
CA LYS A 132 -11.74 -12.68 5.17
C LYS A 132 -12.99 -12.47 4.30
N CYS A 133 -13.31 -13.41 3.42
CA CYS A 133 -14.51 -13.38 2.61
C CYS A 133 -15.79 -13.64 3.43
N SER A 134 -15.71 -14.43 4.49
CA SER A 134 -16.84 -14.77 5.36
C SER A 134 -17.10 -13.76 6.49
N GLN A 135 -16.23 -12.77 6.67
CA GLN A 135 -16.40 -11.74 7.69
C GLN A 135 -17.64 -10.87 7.46
N THR A 136 -18.30 -10.51 8.55
CA THR A 136 -19.37 -9.50 8.51
C THR A 136 -18.77 -8.11 8.31
N TRP A 137 -19.52 -7.22 7.65
CA TRP A 137 -19.06 -5.85 7.34
C TRP A 137 -18.60 -5.06 8.58
N TYR A 138 -19.27 -5.21 9.73
CA TYR A 138 -18.91 -4.51 10.97
C TYR A 138 -17.64 -5.08 11.61
N SER A 139 -17.41 -6.41 11.50
CA SER A 139 -16.15 -7.03 11.90
C SER A 139 -14.99 -6.50 11.05
N THR A 140 -15.17 -6.52 9.74
CA THR A 140 -14.17 -5.96 8.80
C THR A 140 -13.88 -4.48 9.09
N LEU A 141 -14.92 -3.68 9.37
CA LEU A 141 -14.74 -2.27 9.70
C LEU A 141 -13.93 -2.06 10.98
N PHE A 142 -14.25 -2.79 12.06
CA PHE A 142 -13.53 -2.70 13.33
C PHE A 142 -12.08 -3.14 13.19
N LEU A 143 -11.83 -4.28 12.55
CA LEU A 143 -10.48 -4.81 12.35
C LEU A 143 -9.64 -3.87 11.46
N SER A 144 -10.27 -3.25 10.46
CA SER A 144 -9.61 -2.28 9.59
C SER A 144 -9.32 -0.96 10.30
N TRP A 145 -10.24 -0.51 11.16
CA TRP A 145 -10.00 0.65 12.00
C TRP A 145 -8.77 0.43 12.89
N GLY A 146 -8.70 -0.72 13.57
CA GLY A 146 -7.53 -1.11 14.38
C GLY A 146 -6.23 -1.15 13.57
N GLY A 147 -6.28 -1.73 12.35
CA GLY A 147 -5.14 -1.73 11.42
C GLY A 147 -4.68 -0.32 11.06
N GLY A 148 -5.61 0.60 10.78
CA GLY A 148 -5.32 2.01 10.50
C GLY A 148 -4.66 2.73 11.67
N VAL A 149 -5.14 2.49 12.90
CA VAL A 149 -4.52 3.03 14.13
C VAL A 149 -3.08 2.56 14.26
N MET A 150 -2.83 1.25 14.15
CA MET A 150 -1.48 0.68 14.29
C MET A 150 -0.54 1.20 13.20
N MET A 151 -1.01 1.33 11.97
CA MET A 151 -0.23 1.92 10.88
C MET A 151 0.16 3.37 11.16
N TYR A 152 -0.79 4.18 11.67
CA TYR A 152 -0.48 5.55 12.05
C TYR A 152 0.57 5.60 13.17
N LEU A 153 0.42 4.79 14.22
CA LEU A 153 1.36 4.72 15.33
C LEU A 153 2.76 4.33 14.86
N ALA A 154 2.88 3.34 13.98
CA ALA A 154 4.15 2.91 13.41
C ALA A 154 4.84 4.03 12.62
N VAL A 155 4.10 4.69 11.72
CA VAL A 155 4.63 5.76 10.88
C VAL A 155 4.99 7.01 11.69
N ASN A 156 4.12 7.41 12.62
CA ASN A 156 4.34 8.57 13.48
C ASN A 156 5.49 8.34 14.47
N GLY A 157 5.58 7.13 15.03
CA GLY A 157 6.68 6.71 15.88
C GLY A 157 8.02 6.77 15.15
N TRP A 158 8.08 6.26 13.93
CA TRP A 158 9.26 6.37 13.07
C TRP A 158 9.64 7.83 12.78
N LYS A 159 8.68 8.67 12.38
CA LYS A 159 8.93 10.08 12.10
C LYS A 159 9.49 10.84 13.30
N LYS A 160 9.05 10.51 14.52
CA LYS A 160 9.48 11.18 15.74
C LYS A 160 10.81 10.67 16.29
N SER A 161 11.11 9.38 16.19
CA SER A 161 12.24 8.76 16.89
C SER A 161 13.26 8.09 15.97
N GLN A 162 12.88 7.74 14.74
CA GLN A 162 13.65 6.88 13.83
C GLN A 162 14.11 5.55 14.48
N ASN A 163 13.37 5.11 15.51
CA ASN A 163 13.65 3.87 16.20
C ASN A 163 12.86 2.72 15.52
N PRO A 164 13.52 1.66 15.02
CA PRO A 164 12.86 0.53 14.38
C PRO A 164 11.78 -0.14 15.23
N LEU A 165 11.93 -0.16 16.54
CA LEU A 165 10.94 -0.77 17.44
C LEU A 165 9.58 -0.07 17.40
N THR A 166 9.56 1.24 17.14
CA THR A 166 8.30 1.98 16.97
C THR A 166 7.53 1.60 15.70
N VAL A 167 8.17 0.90 14.79
CA VAL A 167 7.54 0.30 13.59
C VAL A 167 7.22 -1.17 13.84
N ILE A 168 8.20 -1.94 14.29
CA ILE A 168 8.09 -3.40 14.45
C ILE A 168 6.97 -3.76 15.42
N MET A 169 6.92 -3.13 16.60
CA MET A 169 5.95 -3.49 17.64
C MET A 169 4.48 -3.26 17.22
N PRO A 170 4.08 -2.08 16.67
CA PRO A 170 2.70 -1.91 16.18
C PRO A 170 2.35 -2.85 15.03
N ILE A 171 3.30 -3.19 14.14
CA ILE A 171 3.05 -4.10 13.03
C ILE A 171 2.83 -5.54 13.54
N MET A 172 3.69 -6.03 14.43
CA MET A 172 3.47 -7.33 15.06
C MET A 172 2.14 -7.38 15.80
N PHE A 173 1.81 -6.31 16.54
CA PHE A 173 0.55 -6.22 17.26
C PHE A 173 -0.65 -6.36 16.31
N PHE A 174 -0.69 -5.59 15.21
CA PHE A 174 -1.84 -5.64 14.32
C PHE A 174 -1.99 -7.00 13.64
N ILE A 175 -0.89 -7.63 13.24
CA ILE A 175 -0.93 -8.94 12.58
C ILE A 175 -1.39 -10.02 13.57
N LEU A 176 -0.85 -10.05 14.79
CA LEU A 176 -1.20 -11.03 15.80
C LEU A 176 -2.64 -10.88 16.32
N CYS A 177 -3.20 -9.64 16.30
CA CYS A 177 -4.61 -9.39 16.59
C CYS A 177 -5.55 -9.70 15.42
N GLY A 178 -5.03 -10.03 14.23
CA GLY A 178 -5.83 -10.23 13.05
C GLY A 178 -6.49 -8.96 12.51
N PHE A 179 -5.93 -7.79 12.77
CA PHE A 179 -6.42 -6.53 12.21
C PHE A 179 -6.23 -6.49 10.70
N GLU A 180 -7.12 -5.80 9.99
CA GLU A 180 -7.11 -5.75 8.55
C GLU A 180 -6.31 -4.57 8.00
N HIS A 181 -5.43 -4.86 7.05
CA HIS A 181 -4.63 -3.87 6.34
C HIS A 181 -4.92 -3.97 4.85
N CYS A 182 -5.58 -2.97 4.26
CA CYS A 182 -6.10 -3.05 2.90
C CYS A 182 -5.02 -3.38 1.86
N ILE A 183 -3.80 -2.83 2.00
CA ILE A 183 -2.71 -3.09 1.04
C ILE A 183 -2.19 -4.53 1.17
N ALA A 184 -1.98 -5.05 2.40
CA ALA A 184 -1.59 -6.45 2.59
C ALA A 184 -2.68 -7.42 2.10
N ASN A 185 -3.96 -7.10 2.32
CA ASN A 185 -5.04 -7.92 1.81
C ASN A 185 -5.06 -8.03 0.28
N PHE A 186 -4.62 -7.01 -0.47
CA PHE A 186 -4.40 -7.15 -1.91
C PHE A 186 -3.41 -8.27 -2.22
N GLY A 187 -2.36 -8.44 -1.41
CA GLY A 187 -1.37 -9.50 -1.57
C GLY A 187 -1.96 -10.89 -1.35
N TYR A 188 -2.66 -11.10 -0.24
CA TYR A 188 -3.31 -12.39 0.06
C TYR A 188 -4.32 -12.77 -1.02
N PHE A 189 -5.16 -11.84 -1.45
CA PHE A 189 -6.12 -12.11 -2.51
C PHE A 189 -5.47 -12.37 -3.86
N TRP A 190 -4.39 -11.65 -4.19
CA TRP A 190 -3.68 -11.90 -5.43
C TRP A 190 -2.99 -13.26 -5.44
N MET A 191 -2.37 -13.67 -4.33
CA MET A 191 -1.80 -15.01 -4.18
C MET A 191 -2.88 -16.09 -4.35
N TRP A 192 -4.07 -15.88 -3.76
CA TRP A 192 -5.19 -16.80 -3.90
C TRP A 192 -5.74 -16.87 -5.33
N ILE A 193 -5.97 -15.72 -5.98
CA ILE A 193 -6.50 -15.66 -7.36
C ILE A 193 -5.54 -16.36 -8.35
N ALA A 194 -4.25 -16.19 -8.19
CA ALA A 194 -3.24 -16.74 -9.08
C ALA A 194 -2.69 -18.11 -8.61
N GLY A 195 -3.21 -18.66 -7.51
CA GLY A 195 -2.70 -19.91 -6.89
C GLY A 195 -2.78 -21.14 -7.81
N ASP A 196 -3.85 -21.24 -8.62
CA ASP A 196 -4.02 -22.32 -9.61
C ASP A 196 -3.31 -22.04 -10.95
N GLY A 197 -2.51 -20.98 -11.01
CA GLY A 197 -1.80 -20.53 -12.21
C GLY A 197 -2.54 -19.45 -13.00
N PHE A 198 -1.78 -18.73 -13.82
CA PHE A 198 -2.28 -17.56 -14.56
C PHE A 198 -3.42 -17.87 -15.53
N ALA A 199 -3.53 -19.10 -16.03
CA ALA A 199 -4.60 -19.51 -16.92
C ALA A 199 -6.00 -19.47 -16.25
N HIS A 200 -6.05 -19.64 -14.93
CA HIS A 200 -7.28 -19.70 -14.15
C HIS A 200 -7.64 -18.38 -13.46
N VAL A 201 -6.82 -17.33 -13.59
CA VAL A 201 -7.04 -16.03 -12.93
C VAL A 201 -8.43 -15.45 -13.26
N ALA A 202 -8.83 -15.49 -14.55
CA ALA A 202 -10.13 -14.94 -14.96
C ALA A 202 -11.31 -15.72 -14.34
N GLU A 203 -11.20 -17.04 -14.25
CA GLU A 203 -12.19 -17.91 -13.62
C GLU A 203 -12.31 -17.62 -12.13
N ARG A 204 -11.18 -17.58 -11.40
CA ARG A 204 -11.11 -17.24 -9.97
C ARG A 204 -11.66 -15.85 -9.68
N VAL A 205 -11.40 -14.85 -10.55
CA VAL A 205 -11.96 -13.50 -10.39
C VAL A 205 -13.48 -13.51 -10.54
N MET A 206 -14.04 -14.32 -11.43
CA MET A 206 -15.51 -14.45 -11.58
C MET A 206 -16.15 -15.21 -10.42
N GLU A 207 -15.42 -16.10 -9.76
CA GLU A 207 -15.86 -16.83 -8.58
C GLU A 207 -15.75 -16.00 -7.27
N LEU A 208 -15.09 -14.84 -7.33
CA LEU A 208 -14.95 -13.97 -6.16
C LEU A 208 -16.33 -13.62 -5.57
N PRO A 209 -16.57 -13.95 -4.29
CA PRO A 209 -17.81 -13.58 -3.64
C PRO A 209 -17.99 -12.04 -3.68
N LEU A 210 -19.20 -11.56 -3.92
CA LEU A 210 -19.50 -10.12 -3.88
C LEU A 210 -19.06 -9.49 -2.54
N GLY A 211 -19.11 -10.26 -1.45
CA GLY A 211 -18.61 -9.88 -0.13
C GLY A 211 -17.13 -9.53 -0.11
N PHE A 212 -16.30 -10.10 -0.98
CA PHE A 212 -14.88 -9.77 -1.10
C PHE A 212 -14.65 -8.31 -1.49
N SER A 213 -15.26 -7.86 -2.59
CA SER A 213 -15.08 -6.49 -3.09
C SER A 213 -15.61 -5.47 -2.09
N ILE A 214 -16.74 -5.78 -1.43
CA ILE A 214 -17.31 -4.94 -0.37
C ILE A 214 -16.37 -4.88 0.83
N ASN A 215 -15.85 -6.00 1.31
CA ASN A 215 -14.94 -6.06 2.44
C ASN A 215 -13.64 -5.30 2.15
N LEU A 216 -13.10 -5.36 0.93
CA LEU A 216 -11.91 -4.61 0.54
C LEU A 216 -12.15 -3.09 0.59
N LEU A 217 -13.30 -2.62 0.11
CA LEU A 217 -13.68 -1.21 0.23
C LEU A 217 -13.80 -0.79 1.70
N ILE A 218 -14.45 -1.62 2.53
CA ILE A 218 -14.56 -1.37 3.98
C ILE A 218 -13.17 -1.31 4.62
N MET A 219 -12.22 -2.16 4.22
CA MET A 219 -10.84 -2.13 4.71
C MET A 219 -10.12 -0.83 4.34
N ILE A 220 -10.30 -0.33 3.13
CA ILE A 220 -9.72 0.95 2.69
C ILE A 220 -10.26 2.09 3.57
N PHE A 221 -11.58 2.17 3.75
CA PHE A 221 -12.21 3.19 4.59
C PHE A 221 -11.86 3.04 6.06
N GLY A 222 -11.90 1.83 6.60
CA GLY A 222 -11.56 1.56 8.00
C GLY A 222 -10.13 1.95 8.34
N ASN A 223 -9.16 1.60 7.49
CA ASN A 223 -7.77 2.03 7.67
C ASN A 223 -7.64 3.57 7.61
N ALA A 224 -8.38 4.24 6.71
CA ALA A 224 -8.39 5.70 6.66
C ALA A 224 -8.93 6.31 7.95
N ILE A 225 -10.11 5.87 8.40
CA ILE A 225 -10.75 6.38 9.62
C ILE A 225 -9.85 6.14 10.84
N GLY A 226 -9.30 4.92 11.00
CA GLY A 226 -8.39 4.58 12.10
C GLY A 226 -7.16 5.50 12.15
N SER A 227 -6.50 5.70 11.00
CA SER A 227 -5.35 6.60 10.91
C SER A 227 -5.72 8.07 11.19
N LEU A 228 -6.83 8.57 10.63
CA LEU A 228 -7.26 9.97 10.77
C LEU A 228 -7.73 10.29 12.18
N CYS A 229 -8.39 9.36 12.87
CA CYS A 229 -8.82 9.55 14.26
C CYS A 229 -7.63 9.83 15.19
N PHE A 230 -6.51 9.17 15.00
CA PHE A 230 -5.32 9.32 15.83
C PHE A 230 -4.38 10.43 15.37
N SER A 231 -4.48 10.87 14.13
CA SER A 231 -3.60 11.92 13.59
C SER A 231 -3.95 13.33 14.05
N LYS A 232 -5.19 13.53 14.51
CA LYS A 232 -5.73 14.85 14.89
C LYS A 232 -5.74 15.09 16.40
N ILE A 233 -5.25 14.13 17.19
CA ILE A 233 -5.01 14.23 18.62
C ILE A 233 -3.53 14.55 18.85
#